data_8b1b7f7f33b09471d52ecfe9244bb30d
#
_entry.id   8b1b7f7f33b09471d52ecfe9244bb30d
#
_cell.length_a   1.000
_cell.length_b   1.000
_cell.length_c   1.000
_cell.angle_alpha   90.00
_cell.angle_beta   90.00
_cell.angle_gamma   90.00
#
_symmetry.space_group_name_H-M   'P 1'
#
loop_
_entity.id
_entity.type
_entity.pdbx_description
1 polymer ?
#
loop_
_entity_poly.entity_id
_entity_poly.type
_entity_poly.pdbx_seq_one_letter_code
_entity_poly.pdbx_strand_id
1 'polypeptide(L)'
;KENPDIKIVFASTRQLYGRPDYLPVDEKHPIRPVDVNGINKLAGEWYHLLYNNVYGIRACALRLTNTYGPGMRVKDARQTFLGIWIRLLLEGKPIKVFGDGKQLRDFNFVDDCVEALLLAGASDQANGKVYNLGCSEVIGLKDLAKMMVNLGYGGSFDLAPFPSERKAIDIGDYYSDFSLITKELGWVPKIDLKDGLKRTLNYYSTHFSHYWDK
;
A
#
# COMPACT_ATOMS: atom_id res chain seq x y z
N LYS A 1 -4.67 -14.85 27.06
CA LYS A 1 -5.77 -15.31 27.96
C LYS A 1 -6.15 -14.26 29.02
N GLU A 2 -5.38 -13.19 29.15
CA GLU A 2 -5.63 -12.13 30.14
C GLU A 2 -6.71 -11.13 29.71
N ASN A 3 -6.98 -11.02 28.41
CA ASN A 3 -8.06 -10.20 27.90
C ASN A 3 -8.82 -10.95 26.78
N PRO A 4 -9.89 -11.67 27.11
CA PRO A 4 -10.68 -12.47 26.14
C PRO A 4 -11.41 -11.60 25.12
N ASP A 5 -11.61 -10.31 25.40
CA ASP A 5 -12.34 -9.37 24.56
C ASP A 5 -11.46 -8.62 23.56
N ILE A 6 -10.15 -8.90 23.57
CA ILE A 6 -9.24 -8.28 22.61
C ILE A 6 -9.59 -8.63 21.17
N LYS A 7 -9.55 -7.64 20.30
CA LYS A 7 -9.64 -7.85 18.86
C LYS A 7 -8.35 -7.40 18.18
N ILE A 8 -7.86 -8.20 17.26
CA ILE A 8 -6.62 -7.97 16.53
C ILE A 8 -6.97 -7.72 15.06
N VAL A 9 -6.52 -6.58 14.53
CA VAL A 9 -6.56 -6.29 13.10
C VAL A 9 -5.13 -6.31 12.56
N PHE A 10 -4.80 -7.29 11.74
CA PHE A 10 -3.46 -7.45 11.20
C PHE A 10 -3.31 -6.67 9.90
N ALA A 11 -2.36 -5.74 9.87
CA ALA A 11 -1.96 -5.05 8.64
C ALA A 11 -1.10 -5.99 7.78
N SER A 12 -1.76 -6.72 6.88
CA SER A 12 -1.15 -7.58 5.87
C SER A 12 -0.75 -6.77 4.62
N THR A 13 -0.46 -7.41 3.50
CA THR A 13 0.04 -6.76 2.30
C THR A 13 -0.41 -7.48 1.02
N ARG A 14 -0.58 -6.74 -0.06
CA ARG A 14 -0.75 -7.30 -1.40
C ARG A 14 0.45 -8.11 -1.92
N GLN A 15 1.65 -7.89 -1.34
CA GLN A 15 2.87 -8.57 -1.78
C GLN A 15 2.83 -10.09 -1.61
N LEU A 16 1.91 -10.60 -0.79
CA LEU A 16 1.70 -12.04 -0.64
C LEU A 16 1.16 -12.71 -1.91
N TYR A 17 0.49 -11.96 -2.80
CA TYR A 17 -0.01 -12.49 -4.07
C TYR A 17 1.09 -12.73 -5.10
N GLY A 18 2.17 -11.93 -5.04
CA GLY A 18 3.23 -11.95 -6.04
C GLY A 18 2.78 -11.40 -7.37
N ARG A 19 3.16 -12.08 -8.45
CA ARG A 19 2.76 -11.70 -9.82
C ARG A 19 1.32 -12.13 -10.07
N PRO A 20 0.41 -11.20 -10.42
CA PRO A 20 -1.00 -11.52 -10.65
C PRO A 20 -1.24 -12.47 -11.84
N ASP A 21 -2.12 -13.44 -11.64
CA ASP A 21 -2.65 -14.29 -12.72
C ASP A 21 -3.81 -13.58 -13.44
N TYR A 22 -4.52 -12.70 -12.73
CA TYR A 22 -5.63 -11.87 -13.24
C TYR A 22 -5.74 -10.56 -12.47
N LEU A 23 -6.42 -9.58 -13.06
CA LEU A 23 -6.67 -8.25 -12.50
C LEU A 23 -8.16 -7.87 -12.71
N PRO A 24 -8.75 -7.15 -11.77
CA PRO A 24 -8.22 -6.80 -10.44
C PRO A 24 -8.03 -8.03 -9.54
N VAL A 25 -7.07 -7.96 -8.59
CA VAL A 25 -6.77 -9.08 -7.67
C VAL A 25 -7.78 -9.09 -6.53
N ASP A 26 -8.55 -10.15 -6.39
CA ASP A 26 -9.45 -10.41 -5.27
C ASP A 26 -8.82 -11.30 -4.18
N GLU A 27 -9.53 -11.55 -3.08
CA GLU A 27 -9.03 -12.37 -1.96
C GLU A 27 -8.89 -13.86 -2.29
N LYS A 28 -9.49 -14.33 -3.39
CA LYS A 28 -9.41 -15.72 -3.89
C LYS A 28 -8.19 -15.97 -4.76
N HIS A 29 -7.49 -14.91 -5.17
CA HIS A 29 -6.30 -15.02 -5.99
C HIS A 29 -5.25 -15.91 -5.32
N PRO A 30 -4.53 -16.78 -6.06
CA PRO A 30 -3.45 -17.59 -5.52
C PRO A 30 -2.38 -16.76 -4.80
N ILE A 31 -1.88 -17.29 -3.69
CA ILE A 31 -0.83 -16.65 -2.88
C ILE A 31 0.52 -17.24 -3.29
N ARG A 32 1.40 -16.39 -3.84
CA ARG A 32 2.74 -16.76 -4.34
C ARG A 32 3.72 -15.62 -4.13
N PRO A 33 4.10 -15.30 -2.87
CA PRO A 33 4.98 -14.18 -2.58
C PRO A 33 6.34 -14.34 -3.28
N VAL A 34 6.84 -13.24 -3.84
CA VAL A 34 8.13 -13.19 -4.55
C VAL A 34 9.21 -12.44 -3.78
N ASP A 35 8.87 -11.95 -2.59
CA ASP A 35 9.81 -11.24 -1.71
C ASP A 35 9.62 -11.64 -0.23
N VAL A 36 10.64 -11.32 0.57
CA VAL A 36 10.69 -11.67 2.01
C VAL A 36 9.56 -10.97 2.79
N ASN A 37 9.16 -9.77 2.40
CA ASN A 37 8.08 -9.07 3.08
C ASN A 37 6.73 -9.77 2.87
N GLY A 38 6.45 -10.20 1.64
CA GLY A 38 5.26 -11.00 1.33
C GLY A 38 5.20 -12.30 2.13
N ILE A 39 6.34 -13.03 2.24
CA ILE A 39 6.43 -14.26 3.03
C ILE A 39 6.18 -13.99 4.51
N ASN A 40 6.84 -13.00 5.10
CA ASN A 40 6.69 -12.67 6.52
C ASN A 40 5.27 -12.21 6.87
N LYS A 41 4.67 -11.38 6.02
CA LYS A 41 3.29 -10.91 6.20
C LYS A 41 2.28 -12.05 6.04
N LEU A 42 2.50 -12.96 5.10
CA LEU A 42 1.68 -14.15 4.94
C LEU A 42 1.71 -15.03 6.20
N ALA A 43 2.88 -15.29 6.74
CA ALA A 43 3.00 -16.06 7.98
C ALA A 43 2.25 -15.37 9.13
N GLY A 44 2.41 -14.04 9.29
CA GLY A 44 1.67 -13.28 10.30
C GLY A 44 0.15 -13.34 10.09
N GLU A 45 -0.33 -13.18 8.86
CA GLU A 45 -1.75 -13.29 8.52
C GLU A 45 -2.31 -14.66 8.90
N TRP A 46 -1.61 -15.74 8.53
CA TRP A 46 -2.06 -17.10 8.81
C TRP A 46 -2.04 -17.43 10.31
N TYR A 47 -1.09 -16.92 11.09
CA TYR A 47 -1.13 -17.04 12.55
C TYR A 47 -2.40 -16.44 13.13
N HIS A 48 -2.77 -15.21 12.72
CA HIS A 48 -3.96 -14.55 13.25
C HIS A 48 -5.25 -15.29 12.88
N LEU A 49 -5.36 -15.77 11.63
CA LEU A 49 -6.50 -16.56 11.18
C LEU A 49 -6.58 -17.93 11.89
N LEU A 50 -5.44 -18.60 12.07
CA LEU A 50 -5.37 -19.84 12.82
C LEU A 50 -5.84 -19.66 14.27
N TYR A 51 -5.34 -18.61 14.94
CA TYR A 51 -5.72 -18.32 16.32
C TYR A 51 -7.20 -17.93 16.45
N ASN A 52 -7.75 -17.28 15.45
CA ASN A 52 -9.20 -17.05 15.40
C ASN A 52 -9.97 -18.37 15.31
N ASN A 53 -9.61 -19.23 14.36
CA ASN A 53 -10.35 -20.45 14.06
C ASN A 53 -10.23 -21.53 15.15
N VAL A 54 -9.06 -21.64 15.78
CA VAL A 54 -8.77 -22.72 16.75
C VAL A 54 -9.01 -22.27 18.19
N TYR A 55 -8.70 -21.03 18.52
CA TYR A 55 -8.72 -20.55 19.91
C TYR A 55 -9.77 -19.45 20.17
N GLY A 56 -10.58 -19.10 19.17
CA GLY A 56 -11.64 -18.10 19.31
C GLY A 56 -11.14 -16.67 19.54
N ILE A 57 -9.85 -16.38 19.28
CA ILE A 57 -9.32 -15.02 19.39
C ILE A 57 -9.86 -14.20 18.23
N ARG A 58 -10.57 -13.11 18.52
CA ARG A 58 -11.12 -12.24 17.47
C ARG A 58 -10.00 -11.58 16.67
N ALA A 59 -9.81 -12.01 15.42
CA ALA A 59 -8.76 -11.48 14.55
C ALA A 59 -9.23 -11.42 13.10
N CYS A 60 -8.72 -10.43 12.36
CA CYS A 60 -8.88 -10.31 10.91
C CYS A 60 -7.62 -9.71 10.29
N ALA A 61 -7.51 -9.75 8.96
CA ALA A 61 -6.38 -9.17 8.25
C ALA A 61 -6.84 -8.26 7.11
N LEU A 62 -6.15 -7.13 6.94
CA LEU A 62 -6.33 -6.24 5.79
C LEU A 62 -5.07 -6.28 4.92
N ARG A 63 -5.21 -6.67 3.66
CA ARG A 63 -4.14 -6.70 2.66
C ARG A 63 -4.02 -5.32 2.02
N LEU A 64 -3.09 -4.54 2.55
CA LEU A 64 -2.86 -3.18 2.11
C LEU A 64 -2.19 -3.15 0.74
N THR A 65 -2.62 -2.25 -0.13
CA THR A 65 -1.93 -1.89 -1.37
C THR A 65 -0.86 -0.82 -1.12
N ASN A 66 -0.55 0.04 -2.09
CA ASN A 66 0.42 1.11 -1.94
C ASN A 66 -0.14 2.23 -1.05
N THR A 67 -0.01 2.05 0.26
CA THR A 67 -0.43 3.07 1.24
C THR A 67 0.55 4.22 1.26
N TYR A 68 0.04 5.45 1.20
CA TYR A 68 0.83 6.67 1.20
C TYR A 68 0.16 7.77 2.03
N GLY A 69 0.94 8.78 2.42
CA GLY A 69 0.44 9.91 3.20
C GLY A 69 1.46 10.46 4.17
N PRO A 70 1.08 11.44 5.00
CA PRO A 70 1.89 11.91 6.10
C PRO A 70 2.37 10.77 7.01
N GLY A 71 3.62 10.85 7.48
CA GLY A 71 4.22 9.82 8.35
C GLY A 71 4.83 8.62 7.62
N MET A 72 4.66 8.49 6.29
CA MET A 72 5.31 7.40 5.56
C MET A 72 6.83 7.56 5.53
N ARG A 73 7.56 6.45 5.38
CA ARG A 73 9.02 6.48 5.31
C ARG A 73 9.51 7.08 3.99
N VAL A 74 10.36 8.11 4.05
CA VAL A 74 10.91 8.81 2.89
C VAL A 74 12.44 8.68 2.75
N LYS A 75 13.10 7.94 3.67
CA LYS A 75 14.58 7.84 3.72
C LYS A 75 15.16 6.68 2.89
N ASP A 76 14.43 5.60 2.71
CA ASP A 76 14.97 4.34 2.18
C ASP A 76 14.20 3.86 0.95
N ALA A 77 14.85 3.95 -0.21
CA ALA A 77 14.29 3.50 -1.50
C ALA A 77 13.98 2.00 -1.57
N ARG A 78 14.52 1.20 -0.65
CA ARG A 78 14.25 -0.25 -0.60
C ARG A 78 12.88 -0.56 -0.02
N GLN A 79 12.29 0.36 0.75
CA GLN A 79 11.01 0.14 1.40
C GLN A 79 9.82 0.73 0.64
N THR A 80 9.96 1.92 0.07
CA THR A 80 8.88 2.57 -0.66
C THR A 80 9.42 3.49 -1.75
N PHE A 81 9.03 3.22 -2.99
CA PHE A 81 9.44 4.06 -4.11
C PHE A 81 8.78 5.43 -4.04
N LEU A 82 7.49 5.50 -3.63
CA LEU A 82 6.75 6.76 -3.59
C LEU A 82 7.32 7.71 -2.53
N GLY A 83 7.75 7.20 -1.38
CA GLY A 83 8.41 8.01 -0.36
C GLY A 83 9.71 8.65 -0.85
N ILE A 84 10.53 7.89 -1.60
CA ILE A 84 11.74 8.45 -2.23
C ILE A 84 11.39 9.46 -3.33
N TRP A 85 10.33 9.24 -4.11
CA TRP A 85 9.90 10.19 -5.12
C TRP A 85 9.47 11.52 -4.48
N ILE A 86 8.72 11.48 -3.38
CA ILE A 86 8.35 12.66 -2.59
C ILE A 86 9.60 13.42 -2.15
N ARG A 87 10.58 12.72 -1.58
CA ARG A 87 11.84 13.31 -1.15
C ARG A 87 12.59 13.96 -2.30
N LEU A 88 12.78 13.25 -3.41
CA LEU A 88 13.51 13.75 -4.58
C LEU A 88 12.86 15.02 -5.14
N LEU A 89 11.53 15.08 -5.24
CA LEU A 89 10.82 16.26 -5.68
C LEU A 89 11.08 17.47 -4.79
N LEU A 90 10.98 17.29 -3.47
CA LEU A 90 11.22 18.36 -2.50
C LEU A 90 12.69 18.82 -2.45
N GLU A 91 13.62 17.94 -2.83
CA GLU A 91 15.04 18.28 -3.03
C GLU A 91 15.33 18.89 -4.41
N GLY A 92 14.33 19.06 -5.28
CA GLY A 92 14.51 19.55 -6.66
C GLY A 92 15.23 18.56 -7.59
N LYS A 93 15.29 17.28 -7.21
CA LYS A 93 16.00 16.21 -7.93
C LYS A 93 15.06 15.43 -8.85
N PRO A 94 15.59 14.78 -9.92
CA PRO A 94 14.77 13.99 -10.82
C PRO A 94 14.32 12.66 -10.18
N ILE A 95 13.03 12.32 -10.35
CA ILE A 95 12.48 11.00 -10.09
C ILE A 95 12.97 10.05 -11.19
N LYS A 96 13.43 8.85 -10.82
CA LYS A 96 13.75 7.80 -11.78
C LYS A 96 12.59 6.82 -11.87
N VAL A 97 11.94 6.77 -13.03
CA VAL A 97 10.90 5.80 -13.38
C VAL A 97 11.56 4.67 -14.17
N PHE A 98 11.51 3.44 -13.63
CA PHE A 98 12.17 2.30 -14.27
C PHE A 98 11.33 1.70 -15.40
N GLY A 99 12.02 1.29 -16.48
CA GLY A 99 11.40 0.77 -17.70
C GLY A 99 10.68 1.86 -18.49
N ASP A 100 9.55 1.52 -19.06
CA ASP A 100 8.68 2.47 -19.79
C ASP A 100 7.67 3.18 -18.90
N GLY A 101 7.60 2.79 -17.61
CA GLY A 101 6.72 3.38 -16.61
C GLY A 101 5.22 3.08 -16.81
N LYS A 102 4.89 2.07 -17.60
CA LYS A 102 3.49 1.68 -17.85
C LYS A 102 2.90 0.82 -16.74
N GLN A 103 3.72 0.27 -15.83
CA GLN A 103 3.22 -0.59 -14.75
C GLN A 103 2.11 0.10 -13.98
N LEU A 104 0.95 -0.56 -13.94
CA LEU A 104 -0.25 -0.07 -13.28
C LEU A 104 -0.21 -0.32 -11.78
N ARG A 105 -0.65 0.67 -11.01
CA ARG A 105 -0.76 0.58 -9.54
C ARG A 105 -2.01 1.30 -9.06
N ASP A 106 -2.53 0.82 -7.95
CA ASP A 106 -3.50 1.50 -7.10
C ASP A 106 -2.82 2.03 -5.83
N PHE A 107 -3.40 3.08 -5.25
CA PHE A 107 -2.84 3.77 -4.09
C PHE A 107 -3.94 4.12 -3.10
N ASN A 108 -3.75 3.78 -1.82
CA ASN A 108 -4.65 4.22 -0.76
C ASN A 108 -4.01 5.32 0.08
N PHE A 109 -4.72 6.40 0.28
CA PHE A 109 -4.31 7.41 1.24
C PHE A 109 -4.38 6.85 2.67
N VAL A 110 -3.47 7.28 3.53
CA VAL A 110 -3.32 6.71 4.88
C VAL A 110 -4.59 6.82 5.72
N ASP A 111 -5.35 7.90 5.59
CA ASP A 111 -6.60 8.08 6.35
C ASP A 111 -7.67 7.05 5.95
N ASP A 112 -7.78 6.72 4.67
CA ASP A 112 -8.67 5.66 4.19
C ASP A 112 -8.25 4.29 4.73
N CYS A 113 -6.94 4.00 4.79
CA CYS A 113 -6.42 2.78 5.40
C CYS A 113 -6.73 2.72 6.91
N VAL A 114 -6.57 3.83 7.63
CA VAL A 114 -6.90 3.92 9.06
C VAL A 114 -8.38 3.69 9.28
N GLU A 115 -9.25 4.30 8.47
CA GLU A 115 -10.70 4.05 8.53
C GLU A 115 -11.03 2.57 8.34
N ALA A 116 -10.41 1.90 7.34
CA ALA A 116 -10.60 0.46 7.13
C ALA A 116 -10.20 -0.37 8.35
N LEU A 117 -9.04 -0.06 8.96
CA LEU A 117 -8.56 -0.73 10.17
C LEU A 117 -9.53 -0.55 11.34
N LEU A 118 -10.06 0.66 11.54
CA LEU A 118 -11.03 0.96 12.60
C LEU A 118 -12.37 0.25 12.37
N LEU A 119 -12.90 0.28 11.14
CA LEU A 119 -14.13 -0.43 10.79
C LEU A 119 -13.98 -1.95 11.00
N ALA A 120 -12.88 -2.54 10.53
CA ALA A 120 -12.60 -3.95 10.74
C ALA A 120 -12.44 -4.28 12.24
N GLY A 121 -11.83 -3.37 13.01
CA GLY A 121 -11.70 -3.51 14.47
C GLY A 121 -13.05 -3.45 15.21
N ALA A 122 -13.97 -2.64 14.75
CA ALA A 122 -15.28 -2.45 15.36
C ALA A 122 -16.32 -3.52 14.99
N SER A 123 -16.11 -4.27 13.89
CA SER A 123 -17.09 -5.20 13.35
C SER A 123 -16.76 -6.66 13.68
N ASP A 124 -17.64 -7.35 14.37
CA ASP A 124 -17.50 -8.82 14.60
C ASP A 124 -17.64 -9.62 13.30
N GLN A 125 -18.28 -9.06 12.27
CA GLN A 125 -18.39 -9.66 10.95
C GLN A 125 -17.01 -9.88 10.29
N ALA A 126 -16.00 -9.10 10.68
CA ALA A 126 -14.63 -9.22 10.18
C ALA A 126 -13.84 -10.38 10.81
N ASN A 127 -14.32 -10.99 11.91
CA ASN A 127 -13.58 -12.05 12.59
C ASN A 127 -13.33 -13.26 11.67
N GLY A 128 -12.08 -13.72 11.63
CA GLY A 128 -11.64 -14.84 10.78
C GLY A 128 -11.52 -14.53 9.30
N LYS A 129 -11.69 -13.25 8.90
CA LYS A 129 -11.70 -12.85 7.50
C LYS A 129 -10.47 -12.06 7.08
N VAL A 130 -10.28 -12.03 5.77
CA VAL A 130 -9.25 -11.25 5.08
C VAL A 130 -9.94 -10.32 4.10
N TYR A 131 -9.47 -9.10 3.98
CA TYR A 131 -9.97 -8.12 3.03
C TYR A 131 -8.83 -7.43 2.29
N ASN A 132 -8.99 -7.28 0.99
CA ASN A 132 -8.15 -6.39 0.21
C ASN A 132 -8.56 -4.93 0.43
N LEU A 133 -7.58 -4.05 0.56
CA LEU A 133 -7.79 -2.63 0.31
C LEU A 133 -7.35 -2.31 -1.12
N GLY A 134 -7.98 -1.32 -1.71
CA GLY A 134 -7.71 -0.89 -3.09
C GLY A 134 -8.29 0.48 -3.36
N CYS A 135 -8.10 0.95 -4.58
CA CYS A 135 -8.67 2.19 -5.09
C CYS A 135 -9.17 1.98 -6.51
N SER A 136 -10.26 2.65 -6.88
CA SER A 136 -10.78 2.63 -8.25
C SER A 136 -9.89 3.37 -9.25
N GLU A 137 -9.07 4.31 -8.77
CA GLU A 137 -8.11 5.04 -9.59
C GLU A 137 -6.82 4.22 -9.75
N VAL A 138 -6.64 3.67 -10.96
CA VAL A 138 -5.45 2.90 -11.33
C VAL A 138 -4.59 3.75 -12.24
N ILE A 139 -3.29 3.88 -11.95
CA ILE A 139 -2.38 4.78 -12.66
C ILE A 139 -1.06 4.11 -13.03
N GLY A 140 -0.53 4.44 -14.22
CA GLY A 140 0.83 4.06 -14.61
C GLY A 140 1.90 4.87 -13.87
N LEU A 141 3.06 4.25 -13.60
CA LEU A 141 4.13 4.92 -12.82
C LEU A 141 4.66 6.19 -13.50
N LYS A 142 4.71 6.22 -14.83
CA LYS A 142 5.10 7.43 -15.59
C LYS A 142 4.07 8.57 -15.41
N ASP A 143 2.78 8.25 -15.46
CA ASP A 143 1.73 9.24 -15.30
C ASP A 143 1.66 9.72 -13.84
N LEU A 144 1.90 8.83 -12.88
CA LEU A 144 2.07 9.19 -11.48
C LEU A 144 3.23 10.19 -11.29
N ALA A 145 4.41 9.92 -11.86
CA ALA A 145 5.55 10.83 -11.79
C ALA A 145 5.24 12.18 -12.41
N LYS A 146 4.57 12.20 -13.57
CA LYS A 146 4.11 13.42 -14.24
C LYS A 146 3.11 14.18 -13.37
N MET A 147 2.14 13.50 -12.77
CA MET A 147 1.18 14.12 -11.84
C MET A 147 1.91 14.79 -10.67
N MET A 148 2.85 14.07 -10.03
CA MET A 148 3.62 14.60 -8.91
C MET A 148 4.45 15.84 -9.26
N VAL A 149 5.15 15.83 -10.40
CA VAL A 149 5.90 17.02 -10.89
C VAL A 149 4.97 18.20 -11.14
N ASN A 150 3.81 17.97 -11.72
CA ASN A 150 2.81 19.02 -12.02
C ASN A 150 2.16 19.63 -10.76
N LEU A 151 2.34 19.02 -9.57
CA LEU A 151 1.92 19.65 -8.32
C LEU A 151 2.79 20.84 -7.88
N GLY A 152 3.92 21.08 -8.57
CA GLY A 152 4.67 22.32 -8.45
C GLY A 152 5.61 22.44 -7.25
N TYR A 153 5.98 21.31 -6.62
CA TYR A 153 6.97 21.27 -5.53
C TYR A 153 8.43 21.24 -6.01
N GLY A 154 8.66 21.26 -7.30
CA GLY A 154 9.99 21.18 -7.93
C GLY A 154 10.28 19.81 -8.55
N GLY A 155 11.54 19.62 -8.98
CA GLY A 155 12.01 18.38 -9.57
C GLY A 155 11.53 18.12 -11.00
N SER A 156 11.90 16.95 -11.50
CA SER A 156 11.55 16.42 -12.81
C SER A 156 11.43 14.90 -12.74
N PHE A 157 11.20 14.23 -13.85
CA PHE A 157 11.34 12.77 -13.90
C PHE A 157 12.04 12.32 -15.18
N ASP A 158 12.77 11.20 -15.08
CA ASP A 158 13.46 10.55 -16.20
C ASP A 158 13.07 9.08 -16.26
N LEU A 159 12.99 8.52 -17.47
CA LEU A 159 12.93 7.08 -17.65
C LEU A 159 14.34 6.49 -17.53
N ALA A 160 14.46 5.41 -16.79
CA ALA A 160 15.74 4.73 -16.57
C ALA A 160 15.60 3.22 -16.82
N PRO A 161 16.66 2.54 -17.27
CA PRO A 161 16.65 1.08 -17.39
C PRO A 161 16.26 0.42 -16.06
N PHE A 162 15.53 -0.69 -16.16
CA PHE A 162 15.12 -1.44 -14.98
C PHE A 162 16.37 -2.13 -14.38
N PRO A 163 16.75 -1.87 -13.11
CA PRO A 163 17.87 -2.57 -12.48
C PRO A 163 17.59 -4.08 -12.44
N SER A 164 18.58 -4.90 -12.76
CA SER A 164 18.42 -6.37 -12.84
C SER A 164 17.89 -6.98 -11.54
N GLU A 165 18.38 -6.52 -10.40
CA GLU A 165 17.97 -6.98 -9.08
C GLU A 165 16.47 -6.69 -8.80
N ARG A 166 15.97 -5.53 -9.23
CA ARG A 166 14.56 -5.15 -9.06
C ARG A 166 13.65 -5.83 -10.08
N LYS A 167 14.17 -6.13 -11.27
CA LYS A 167 13.44 -6.84 -12.31
C LYS A 167 13.08 -8.27 -11.89
N ALA A 168 13.95 -8.92 -11.10
CA ALA A 168 13.73 -10.28 -10.62
C ALA A 168 12.49 -10.39 -9.68
N ILE A 169 12.19 -9.34 -8.92
CA ILE A 169 11.05 -9.27 -7.99
C ILE A 169 9.90 -8.39 -8.50
N ASP A 170 9.98 -7.92 -9.75
CA ASP A 170 8.90 -7.13 -10.34
C ASP A 170 7.68 -8.00 -10.64
N ILE A 171 6.54 -7.53 -10.16
CA ILE A 171 5.25 -8.24 -10.29
C ILE A 171 4.43 -7.82 -11.50
N GLY A 172 4.93 -6.88 -12.32
CA GLY A 172 4.13 -6.30 -13.42
C GLY A 172 3.02 -5.38 -12.92
N ASP A 173 1.85 -5.41 -13.56
CA ASP A 173 0.68 -4.65 -13.14
C ASP A 173 0.08 -5.20 -11.86
N TYR A 174 -0.44 -4.31 -11.01
CA TYR A 174 -1.19 -4.71 -9.81
C TYR A 174 -2.19 -3.63 -9.40
N TYR A 175 -3.43 -4.04 -9.20
CA TYR A 175 -4.48 -3.29 -8.50
C TYR A 175 -5.48 -4.27 -7.90
N SER A 176 -6.08 -3.87 -6.78
CA SER A 176 -6.92 -4.73 -5.96
C SER A 176 -8.41 -4.61 -6.31
N ASP A 177 -9.12 -5.72 -6.23
CA ASP A 177 -10.56 -5.72 -6.00
C ASP A 177 -10.81 -5.57 -4.49
N PHE A 178 -11.52 -4.53 -4.10
CA PHE A 178 -11.92 -4.24 -2.73
C PHE A 178 -13.44 -4.37 -2.50
N SER A 179 -14.14 -5.03 -3.42
CA SER A 179 -15.59 -5.18 -3.35
C SER A 179 -16.06 -5.94 -2.11
N LEU A 180 -15.25 -6.87 -1.60
CA LEU A 180 -15.60 -7.66 -0.42
C LEU A 180 -15.69 -6.78 0.84
N ILE A 181 -14.69 -5.94 1.11
CA ILE A 181 -14.71 -5.04 2.28
C ILE A 181 -15.82 -4.00 2.14
N THR A 182 -16.06 -3.49 0.93
CA THR A 182 -17.18 -2.57 0.65
C THR A 182 -18.51 -3.21 0.99
N LYS A 183 -18.75 -4.43 0.51
CA LYS A 183 -20.00 -5.17 0.73
C LYS A 183 -20.23 -5.50 2.20
N GLU A 184 -19.20 -5.93 2.91
CA GLU A 184 -19.35 -6.45 4.26
C GLU A 184 -19.19 -5.39 5.35
N LEU A 185 -18.31 -4.42 5.17
CA LEU A 185 -18.00 -3.40 6.18
C LEU A 185 -18.39 -1.98 5.75
N GLY A 186 -18.87 -1.79 4.51
CA GLY A 186 -19.25 -0.47 4.00
C GLY A 186 -18.06 0.46 3.72
N TRP A 187 -16.84 -0.06 3.73
CA TRP A 187 -15.66 0.76 3.47
C TRP A 187 -15.48 1.05 1.98
N VAL A 188 -15.18 2.31 1.67
CA VAL A 188 -14.75 2.77 0.34
C VAL A 188 -13.64 3.82 0.50
N PRO A 189 -12.62 3.86 -0.39
CA PRO A 189 -11.63 4.93 -0.39
C PRO A 189 -12.31 6.26 -0.75
N LYS A 190 -11.97 7.34 -0.06
CA LYS A 190 -12.60 8.66 -0.17
C LYS A 190 -11.67 9.73 -0.75
N ILE A 191 -10.35 9.53 -0.60
CA ILE A 191 -9.35 10.51 -0.98
C ILE A 191 -8.81 10.16 -2.37
N ASP A 192 -9.03 11.04 -3.35
CA ASP A 192 -8.44 10.89 -4.67
C ASP A 192 -6.92 11.03 -4.64
N LEU A 193 -6.26 10.42 -5.62
CA LEU A 193 -4.79 10.33 -5.64
C LEU A 193 -4.13 11.71 -5.69
N LYS A 194 -4.67 12.63 -6.48
CA LYS A 194 -4.10 13.97 -6.64
C LYS A 194 -4.18 14.79 -5.36
N ASP A 195 -5.32 14.76 -4.66
CA ASP A 195 -5.50 15.45 -3.39
C ASP A 195 -4.61 14.82 -2.29
N GLY A 196 -4.59 13.49 -2.20
CA GLY A 196 -3.72 12.79 -1.26
C GLY A 196 -2.23 13.07 -1.49
N LEU A 197 -1.77 13.12 -2.75
CA LEU A 197 -0.39 13.50 -3.08
C LEU A 197 -0.10 14.95 -2.68
N LYS A 198 -1.02 15.87 -2.95
CA LYS A 198 -0.88 17.27 -2.55
C LYS A 198 -0.75 17.41 -1.03
N ARG A 199 -1.63 16.75 -0.26
CA ARG A 199 -1.55 16.74 1.22
C ARG A 199 -0.21 16.17 1.70
N THR A 200 0.24 15.08 1.08
CA THR A 200 1.50 14.42 1.44
C THR A 200 2.71 15.32 1.16
N LEU A 201 2.79 15.89 -0.04
CA LEU A 201 3.89 16.79 -0.42
C LEU A 201 3.90 18.05 0.47
N ASN A 202 2.73 18.64 0.74
CA ASN A 202 2.61 19.78 1.64
C ASN A 202 3.11 19.46 3.06
N TYR A 203 2.73 18.28 3.60
CA TYR A 203 3.21 17.83 4.90
C TYR A 203 4.74 17.73 4.95
N TYR A 204 5.36 17.06 3.97
CA TYR A 204 6.81 16.91 3.96
C TYR A 204 7.56 18.20 3.62
N SER A 205 6.97 19.11 2.86
CA SER A 205 7.59 20.43 2.59
C SER A 205 7.72 21.26 3.86
N THR A 206 6.83 21.10 4.83
CA THR A 206 6.85 21.80 6.11
C THR A 206 7.60 21.08 7.23
N HIS A 207 7.74 19.76 7.12
CA HIS A 207 8.32 18.91 8.17
C HIS A 207 9.63 18.21 7.73
N PHE A 208 10.23 18.60 6.62
CA PHE A 208 11.35 17.86 6.03
C PHE A 208 12.55 17.70 6.96
N SER A 209 12.86 18.70 7.81
CA SER A 209 13.96 18.66 8.77
C SER A 209 13.85 17.50 9.78
N HIS A 210 12.64 17.00 10.06
CA HIS A 210 12.43 15.85 10.94
C HIS A 210 12.73 14.50 10.24
N TYR A 211 12.70 14.49 8.92
CA TYR A 211 12.72 13.25 8.13
C TYR A 211 14.03 13.00 7.37
N TRP A 212 14.82 14.04 7.07
CA TRP A 212 16.00 13.84 6.25
C TRP A 212 17.34 14.13 6.94
N ASP A 213 17.38 14.82 8.01
CA ASP A 213 18.62 15.32 8.59
C ASP A 213 19.08 14.57 9.84
N LYS A 214 19.11 13.27 9.81
CA LYS A 214 19.89 12.54 10.83
C LYS A 214 20.40 11.23 10.30
#